data_af8f905870611426135a01f64ca036a0
#
_entry.id   af8f905870611426135a01f64ca036a0
#
_cell.length_a   1.000
_cell.length_b   1.000
_cell.length_c   1.000
_cell.angle_alpha   90.00
_cell.angle_beta   90.00
_cell.angle_gamma   90.00
#
_symmetry.space_group_name_H-M   'P 1'
#
loop_
_entity.id
_entity.type
_entity.pdbx_description
1 polymer ?
#
loop_
_entity_poly.entity_id
_entity_poly.type
_entity_poly.pdbx_seq_one_letter_code
_entity_poly.pdbx_strand_id
1 'polypeptide(L)'
;MKKLLSFLSAALCLYAVAPAQHRADVVRPSDPAASSMILLGDPQGYVKYDINQPIFDLVTRWIADNVENLNINAVLCTGDLVEQNDNNALNRDMLNQTSRQMWEAVSSSFSIIDGVVPHLHSPGNHDYGFKHAEDEHTFFPDYFTAERQGEVILKHLVAEYPNREGRASLENAAFEFSLDGWKKILIITSEFAPSDGAVEWAKSLCISEKFKDHIVIYMTHSYMRCHKCDNSIIPQERYPLTQKEGNNSGEQLWAKLFSKVPNIRLVICGHHAHAGEIIDGKMVVCDTLSSICENKTLEDRFFDIYLDYTNGNGGEV
;
A
#
# COMPACT_ATOMS: atom_id res chain seq x y z
N MET A 1 -77.13 -3.02 36.21
CA MET A 1 -76.16 -3.30 35.16
C MET A 1 -75.10 -2.18 35.19
N LYS A 2 -74.02 -2.40 35.89
CA LYS A 2 -72.90 -1.45 35.95
C LYS A 2 -71.71 -2.00 35.11
N LYS A 3 -71.33 -1.32 34.04
CA LYS A 3 -70.18 -1.69 33.22
C LYS A 3 -68.91 -1.20 33.93
N LEU A 4 -68.08 -2.16 34.26
CA LEU A 4 -66.70 -1.88 34.75
C LEU A 4 -65.83 -1.65 33.57
N LEU A 5 -65.25 -0.43 33.43
CA LEU A 5 -64.18 -0.13 32.48
C LEU A 5 -62.84 -0.42 33.17
N SER A 6 -62.13 -1.44 32.68
CA SER A 6 -60.73 -1.68 33.08
C SER A 6 -59.84 -0.80 32.24
N PHE A 7 -59.11 0.13 32.89
CA PHE A 7 -57.98 0.86 32.30
C PHE A 7 -56.72 0.00 32.42
N LEU A 8 -56.23 -0.45 31.29
CA LEU A 8 -54.90 -1.07 31.21
C LEU A 8 -53.86 0.04 31.04
N SER A 9 -53.16 0.35 32.11
CA SER A 9 -52.01 1.26 32.04
C SER A 9 -50.80 0.49 31.51
N ALA A 10 -50.45 0.72 30.25
CA ALA A 10 -49.19 0.23 29.69
C ALA A 10 -48.07 1.17 30.17
N ALA A 11 -47.27 0.71 31.12
CA ALA A 11 -46.02 1.38 31.50
C ALA A 11 -45.00 1.16 30.39
N LEU A 12 -44.75 2.20 29.59
CA LEU A 12 -43.67 2.23 28.61
C LEU A 12 -42.35 2.48 29.37
N CYS A 13 -41.61 1.40 29.67
CA CYS A 13 -40.24 1.55 30.13
C CYS A 13 -39.35 2.05 28.97
N LEU A 14 -39.12 3.35 28.88
CA LEU A 14 -38.07 3.93 28.06
C LEU A 14 -36.72 3.58 28.73
N TYR A 15 -36.12 2.52 28.28
CA TYR A 15 -34.70 2.31 28.53
C TYR A 15 -33.95 3.39 27.73
N ALA A 16 -33.53 4.44 28.40
CA ALA A 16 -32.49 5.32 27.89
C ALA A 16 -31.20 4.49 27.84
N VAL A 17 -30.91 3.92 26.68
CA VAL A 17 -29.56 3.42 26.38
C VAL A 17 -28.71 4.66 26.31
N ALA A 18 -28.04 4.98 27.41
CA ALA A 18 -26.94 5.93 27.36
C ALA A 18 -25.92 5.37 26.33
N PRO A 19 -25.55 6.11 25.28
CA PRO A 19 -24.48 5.67 24.44
C PRO A 19 -23.26 5.51 25.35
N ALA A 20 -22.74 4.29 25.42
CA ALA A 20 -21.44 4.07 26.02
C ALA A 20 -20.47 4.90 25.16
N GLN A 21 -20.16 6.11 25.62
CA GLN A 21 -19.04 6.88 25.11
C GLN A 21 -17.78 6.14 25.57
N HIS A 22 -17.42 5.08 24.87
CA HIS A 22 -16.02 4.81 24.66
C HIS A 22 -15.54 5.97 23.80
N ARG A 23 -15.09 7.02 24.45
CA ARG A 23 -14.09 7.88 23.82
C ARG A 23 -12.88 6.96 23.67
N ALA A 24 -12.77 6.32 22.52
CA ALA A 24 -11.47 5.89 22.02
C ALA A 24 -10.62 7.16 22.09
N ASP A 25 -9.51 7.10 22.80
CA ASP A 25 -8.58 8.23 22.83
C ASP A 25 -8.26 8.53 21.37
N VAL A 26 -8.50 9.77 20.96
CA VAL A 26 -8.29 10.18 19.56
C VAL A 26 -6.81 10.04 19.31
N VAL A 27 -6.43 9.09 18.45
CA VAL A 27 -5.04 8.90 18.07
C VAL A 27 -4.54 10.17 17.41
N ARG A 28 -3.40 10.67 17.86
CA ARG A 28 -2.78 11.90 17.35
C ARG A 28 -1.28 11.73 17.26
N PRO A 29 -0.60 12.36 16.29
CA PRO A 29 0.85 12.41 16.29
C PRO A 29 1.37 13.00 17.60
N SER A 30 2.52 12.56 18.06
CA SER A 30 3.20 13.13 19.22
C SER A 30 3.59 14.59 19.00
N ASP A 31 3.88 14.95 17.76
CA ASP A 31 4.03 16.35 17.31
C ASP A 31 2.79 16.73 16.48
N PRO A 32 1.98 17.70 16.91
CA PRO A 32 0.81 18.16 16.16
C PRO A 32 1.13 18.75 14.77
N ALA A 33 2.38 19.14 14.52
CA ALA A 33 2.84 19.64 13.23
C ALA A 33 3.35 18.52 12.31
N ALA A 34 3.43 17.28 12.80
CA ALA A 34 3.86 16.15 12.00
C ALA A 34 2.85 15.85 10.89
N SER A 35 3.38 15.52 9.71
CA SER A 35 2.63 14.95 8.60
C SER A 35 2.80 13.44 8.59
N SER A 36 1.74 12.71 8.26
CA SER A 36 1.73 11.25 8.24
C SER A 36 1.47 10.72 6.84
N MET A 37 2.01 9.55 6.57
CA MET A 37 1.62 8.70 5.44
C MET A 37 1.33 7.31 5.98
N ILE A 38 0.26 6.69 5.52
CA ILE A 38 -0.08 5.32 5.90
C ILE A 38 0.55 4.38 4.88
N LEU A 39 1.21 3.35 5.37
CA LEU A 39 1.79 2.32 4.53
C LEU A 39 0.98 1.03 4.70
N LEU A 40 0.49 0.51 3.59
CA LEU A 40 -0.24 -0.75 3.51
C LEU A 40 0.63 -1.76 2.75
N GLY A 41 0.81 -2.92 3.34
CA GLY A 41 1.41 -4.08 2.68
C GLY A 41 0.37 -4.78 1.80
N ASP A 42 0.66 -5.99 1.41
CA ASP A 42 0.00 -6.84 0.43
C ASP A 42 -1.44 -7.20 0.83
N PRO A 43 -2.48 -6.51 0.33
CA PRO A 43 -3.86 -6.74 0.77
C PRO A 43 -4.50 -8.03 0.22
N GLN A 44 -3.81 -8.77 -0.63
CA GLN A 44 -4.30 -10.03 -1.22
C GLN A 44 -4.90 -11.00 -0.19
N GLY A 45 -4.33 -11.05 1.01
CA GLY A 45 -4.80 -11.90 2.11
C GLY A 45 -6.22 -11.59 2.58
N TYR A 46 -6.67 -10.34 2.38
CA TYR A 46 -8.01 -9.91 2.76
C TYR A 46 -9.04 -10.18 1.67
N VAL A 47 -8.65 -10.23 0.40
CA VAL A 47 -9.60 -10.35 -0.71
C VAL A 47 -9.66 -11.73 -1.34
N LYS A 48 -8.70 -12.61 -1.06
CA LYS A 48 -8.76 -14.00 -1.55
C LYS A 48 -9.87 -14.84 -0.90
N TYR A 49 -10.36 -14.40 0.25
CA TYR A 49 -11.51 -14.97 0.94
C TYR A 49 -12.52 -13.88 1.25
N ASP A 50 -13.75 -14.03 0.84
CA ASP A 50 -14.83 -13.06 1.06
C ASP A 50 -15.05 -12.72 2.54
N ILE A 51 -14.85 -13.70 3.43
CA ILE A 51 -14.97 -13.51 4.89
C ILE A 51 -13.94 -12.53 5.46
N ASN A 52 -12.79 -12.32 4.78
CA ASN A 52 -11.73 -11.45 5.27
C ASN A 52 -11.90 -10.00 4.78
N GLN A 53 -12.66 -9.77 3.71
CA GLN A 53 -12.84 -8.43 3.14
C GLN A 53 -13.33 -7.39 4.14
N PRO A 54 -14.28 -7.68 5.06
CA PRO A 54 -14.71 -6.70 6.06
C PRO A 54 -13.59 -6.19 6.97
N ILE A 55 -12.49 -6.95 7.13
CA ILE A 55 -11.33 -6.51 7.90
C ILE A 55 -10.62 -5.39 7.15
N PHE A 56 -10.46 -5.54 5.83
CA PHE A 56 -9.83 -4.50 5.02
C PHE A 56 -10.71 -3.25 4.88
N ASP A 57 -12.03 -3.42 4.82
CA ASP A 57 -12.99 -2.30 4.88
C ASP A 57 -12.86 -1.53 6.21
N LEU A 58 -12.60 -2.20 7.32
CA LEU A 58 -12.34 -1.55 8.61
C LEU A 58 -11.04 -0.77 8.59
N VAL A 59 -9.98 -1.27 7.95
CA VAL A 59 -8.70 -0.57 7.80
C VAL A 59 -8.88 0.71 7.01
N THR A 60 -9.51 0.65 5.84
CA THR A 60 -9.73 1.83 4.99
C THR A 60 -10.68 2.83 5.64
N ARG A 61 -11.70 2.37 6.36
CA ARG A 61 -12.59 3.25 7.13
C ARG A 61 -11.87 3.93 8.28
N TRP A 62 -11.03 3.19 9.01
CA TRP A 62 -10.20 3.79 10.06
C TRP A 62 -9.29 4.87 9.49
N ILE A 63 -8.70 4.65 8.31
CA ILE A 63 -7.90 5.67 7.62
C ILE A 63 -8.76 6.90 7.34
N ALA A 64 -9.93 6.72 6.70
CA ALA A 64 -10.85 7.82 6.39
C ALA A 64 -11.22 8.65 7.63
N ASP A 65 -11.52 7.97 8.74
CA ASP A 65 -11.94 8.60 10.00
C ASP A 65 -10.78 9.35 10.70
N ASN A 66 -9.53 9.05 10.35
CA ASN A 66 -8.36 9.63 11.02
C ASN A 66 -7.50 10.55 10.14
N VAL A 67 -7.92 10.85 8.92
CA VAL A 67 -7.14 11.71 7.99
C VAL A 67 -6.78 13.05 8.65
N GLU A 68 -7.75 13.71 9.28
CA GLU A 68 -7.52 14.99 9.96
C GLU A 68 -6.74 14.82 11.28
N ASN A 69 -7.10 13.81 12.07
CA ASN A 69 -6.51 13.60 13.40
C ASN A 69 -5.02 13.27 13.35
N LEU A 70 -4.61 12.54 12.34
CA LEU A 70 -3.23 12.09 12.11
C LEU A 70 -2.51 12.90 11.03
N ASN A 71 -3.16 13.91 10.44
CA ASN A 71 -2.62 14.68 9.32
C ASN A 71 -2.10 13.76 8.20
N ILE A 72 -2.95 12.81 7.76
CA ILE A 72 -2.58 11.83 6.74
C ILE A 72 -2.60 12.50 5.37
N ASN A 73 -1.45 12.52 4.71
CA ASN A 73 -1.28 13.16 3.41
C ASN A 73 -1.36 12.18 2.24
N ALA A 74 -1.07 10.91 2.46
CA ALA A 74 -1.20 9.85 1.46
C ALA A 74 -1.30 8.47 2.10
N VAL A 75 -1.88 7.53 1.37
CA VAL A 75 -1.83 6.09 1.64
C VAL A 75 -0.95 5.46 0.56
N LEU A 76 0.05 4.70 0.97
CA LEU A 76 1.01 4.04 0.11
C LEU A 76 0.78 2.54 0.18
N CYS A 77 0.53 1.87 -0.96
CA CYS A 77 0.30 0.43 -1.01
C CYS A 77 1.35 -0.24 -1.88
N THR A 78 2.03 -1.23 -1.33
CA THR A 78 3.18 -1.88 -1.96
C THR A 78 2.83 -2.98 -2.97
N GLY A 79 1.54 -3.21 -3.24
CA GLY A 79 1.11 -4.15 -4.28
C GLY A 79 0.54 -5.45 -3.73
N ASP A 80 0.49 -6.47 -4.59
CA ASP A 80 -0.23 -7.71 -4.35
C ASP A 80 -1.67 -7.42 -3.88
N LEU A 81 -2.36 -6.62 -4.70
CA LEU A 81 -3.73 -6.17 -4.45
C LEU A 81 -4.71 -7.33 -4.48
N VAL A 82 -4.43 -8.31 -5.34
CA VAL A 82 -5.20 -9.55 -5.49
C VAL A 82 -4.28 -10.77 -5.37
N GLU A 83 -4.84 -11.94 -5.07
CA GLU A 83 -4.05 -13.19 -5.03
C GLU A 83 -3.77 -13.76 -6.43
N GLN A 84 -4.59 -13.43 -7.41
CA GLN A 84 -4.47 -13.88 -8.79
C GLN A 84 -5.10 -12.85 -9.72
N ASN A 85 -4.36 -12.40 -10.74
CA ASN A 85 -4.83 -11.33 -11.61
C ASN A 85 -5.97 -11.76 -12.54
N ASP A 86 -5.86 -12.88 -13.27
CA ASP A 86 -6.84 -13.28 -14.30
C ASP A 86 -7.32 -14.74 -14.20
N ASN A 87 -7.29 -15.32 -13.04
CA ASN A 87 -7.86 -16.65 -12.84
C ASN A 87 -9.31 -16.58 -12.36
N ASN A 88 -10.25 -16.67 -13.30
CA ASN A 88 -11.68 -16.61 -13.00
C ASN A 88 -12.30 -17.98 -12.70
N ALA A 89 -11.50 -19.03 -12.53
CA ALA A 89 -11.93 -20.31 -12.04
C ALA A 89 -11.62 -20.43 -10.54
N LEU A 90 -12.61 -20.81 -9.75
CA LEU A 90 -12.37 -21.24 -8.38
C LEU A 90 -11.49 -22.47 -8.43
N ASN A 91 -10.26 -22.32 -7.99
CA ASN A 91 -9.29 -23.41 -8.06
C ASN A 91 -9.27 -24.24 -6.77
N ARG A 92 -8.53 -25.34 -6.82
CA ARG A 92 -8.39 -26.25 -5.66
C ARG A 92 -7.50 -25.68 -4.56
N ASP A 93 -6.95 -24.49 -4.76
CA ASP A 93 -6.00 -23.83 -3.84
C ASP A 93 -6.72 -23.11 -2.70
N MET A 94 -7.95 -23.52 -2.43
CA MET A 94 -8.77 -23.07 -1.28
C MET A 94 -9.20 -21.60 -1.34
N LEU A 95 -9.07 -20.92 -2.47
CA LEU A 95 -9.65 -19.60 -2.67
C LEU A 95 -11.16 -19.72 -2.86
N ASN A 96 -11.94 -18.80 -2.32
CA ASN A 96 -13.38 -18.77 -2.54
C ASN A 96 -13.83 -17.58 -3.40
N GLN A 97 -12.88 -16.77 -3.89
CA GLN A 97 -13.13 -15.68 -4.82
C GLN A 97 -12.35 -15.86 -6.13
N THR A 98 -12.99 -15.56 -7.26
CA THR A 98 -12.34 -15.45 -8.56
C THR A 98 -11.50 -14.17 -8.62
N SER A 99 -10.57 -14.08 -9.56
CA SER A 99 -9.76 -12.86 -9.78
C SER A 99 -10.63 -11.61 -9.93
N ARG A 100 -11.68 -11.70 -10.72
CA ARG A 100 -12.63 -10.59 -10.87
C ARG A 100 -13.26 -10.17 -9.55
N GLN A 101 -13.72 -11.12 -8.74
CA GLN A 101 -14.28 -10.82 -7.42
C GLN A 101 -13.24 -10.20 -6.49
N MET A 102 -11.99 -10.64 -6.55
CA MET A 102 -10.89 -10.05 -5.76
C MET A 102 -10.60 -8.63 -6.19
N TRP A 103 -10.53 -8.33 -7.50
CA TRP A 103 -10.37 -6.97 -8.02
C TRP A 103 -11.54 -6.06 -7.61
N GLU A 104 -12.77 -6.53 -7.71
CA GLU A 104 -13.97 -5.81 -7.25
C GLU A 104 -13.91 -5.56 -5.74
N ALA A 105 -13.48 -6.55 -4.94
CA ALA A 105 -13.39 -6.46 -3.49
C ALA A 105 -12.33 -5.44 -3.05
N VAL A 106 -11.09 -5.55 -3.53
CA VAL A 106 -10.03 -4.61 -3.16
C VAL A 106 -10.36 -3.19 -3.62
N SER A 107 -10.90 -3.07 -4.83
CA SER A 107 -11.38 -1.79 -5.37
C SER A 107 -12.48 -1.17 -4.49
N SER A 108 -13.44 -1.98 -4.03
CA SER A 108 -14.50 -1.53 -3.13
C SER A 108 -13.94 -1.03 -1.80
N SER A 109 -12.99 -1.76 -1.20
CA SER A 109 -12.38 -1.34 0.06
C SER A 109 -11.62 -0.02 -0.07
N PHE A 110 -10.83 0.17 -1.13
CA PHE A 110 -10.17 1.46 -1.39
C PHE A 110 -11.14 2.59 -1.73
N SER A 111 -12.34 2.28 -2.28
CA SER A 111 -13.33 3.31 -2.58
C SER A 111 -13.80 4.08 -1.34
N ILE A 112 -13.62 3.53 -0.15
CA ILE A 112 -13.94 4.19 1.12
C ILE A 112 -13.09 5.45 1.33
N ILE A 113 -11.89 5.48 0.79
CA ILE A 113 -10.96 6.61 0.89
C ILE A 113 -10.85 7.44 -0.41
N ASP A 114 -11.57 7.06 -1.47
CA ASP A 114 -11.66 7.88 -2.69
C ASP A 114 -12.19 9.29 -2.37
N GLY A 115 -11.55 10.31 -2.89
CA GLY A 115 -11.91 11.71 -2.61
C GLY A 115 -11.61 12.19 -1.19
N VAL A 116 -11.10 11.34 -0.31
CA VAL A 116 -10.73 11.66 1.08
C VAL A 116 -9.22 11.91 1.21
N VAL A 117 -8.43 10.94 0.77
CA VAL A 117 -6.96 11.01 0.81
C VAL A 117 -6.40 10.29 -0.42
N PRO A 118 -5.32 10.80 -1.07
CA PRO A 118 -4.73 10.12 -2.21
C PRO A 118 -4.15 8.77 -1.78
N HIS A 119 -4.41 7.73 -2.58
CA HIS A 119 -3.79 6.43 -2.39
C HIS A 119 -2.99 6.02 -3.62
N LEU A 120 -1.73 5.67 -3.39
CA LEU A 120 -0.73 5.36 -4.40
C LEU A 120 -0.36 3.89 -4.31
N HIS A 121 -0.22 3.23 -5.45
CA HIS A 121 -0.01 1.79 -5.53
C HIS A 121 1.19 1.45 -6.40
N SER A 122 1.99 0.48 -5.98
CA SER A 122 2.99 -0.20 -6.81
C SER A 122 2.57 -1.65 -6.97
N PRO A 123 1.93 -2.03 -8.08
CA PRO A 123 1.39 -3.39 -8.25
C PRO A 123 2.45 -4.46 -8.05
N GLY A 124 2.05 -5.58 -7.46
CA GLY A 124 2.91 -6.72 -7.14
C GLY A 124 2.86 -7.83 -8.19
N ASN A 125 3.57 -8.94 -7.93
CA ASN A 125 3.62 -10.04 -8.87
C ASN A 125 2.27 -10.77 -9.03
N HIS A 126 1.42 -10.75 -8.01
CA HIS A 126 0.09 -11.34 -8.08
C HIS A 126 -0.91 -10.50 -8.89
N ASP A 127 -0.57 -9.23 -9.15
CA ASP A 127 -1.37 -8.30 -9.95
C ASP A 127 -1.12 -8.42 -11.46
N TYR A 128 -0.26 -9.36 -11.91
CA TYR A 128 0.10 -9.60 -13.32
C TYR A 128 -0.08 -11.05 -13.74
N GLY A 129 -0.29 -11.23 -15.05
CA GLY A 129 -0.40 -12.55 -15.68
C GLY A 129 -1.67 -13.29 -15.28
N PHE A 130 -1.62 -14.60 -15.35
CA PHE A 130 -2.76 -15.42 -14.95
C PHE A 130 -2.89 -15.52 -13.42
N LYS A 131 -1.78 -15.77 -12.72
CA LYS A 131 -1.74 -15.91 -11.26
C LYS A 131 -0.69 -15.02 -10.61
N HIS A 132 0.55 -15.08 -11.08
CA HIS A 132 1.66 -14.37 -10.45
C HIS A 132 2.78 -14.09 -11.47
N ALA A 133 2.60 -13.04 -12.24
CA ALA A 133 3.58 -12.48 -13.17
C ALA A 133 4.08 -13.48 -14.22
N GLU A 134 3.17 -14.29 -14.79
CA GLU A 134 3.49 -15.15 -15.95
C GLU A 134 3.71 -14.32 -17.21
N ASP A 135 3.00 -13.19 -17.34
CA ASP A 135 3.08 -12.25 -18.45
C ASP A 135 2.85 -10.81 -17.98
N GLU A 136 2.66 -9.89 -18.92
CA GLU A 136 2.59 -8.44 -18.70
C GLU A 136 1.17 -7.94 -18.46
N HIS A 137 0.17 -8.80 -18.63
CA HIS A 137 -1.23 -8.41 -18.52
C HIS A 137 -1.63 -8.11 -17.07
N THR A 138 -2.35 -6.99 -16.88
CA THR A 138 -2.89 -6.60 -15.58
C THR A 138 -4.24 -5.91 -15.72
N PHE A 139 -5.15 -6.16 -14.78
CA PHE A 139 -6.39 -5.40 -14.65
C PHE A 139 -6.24 -4.15 -13.78
N PHE A 140 -5.06 -3.87 -13.24
CA PHE A 140 -4.83 -2.71 -12.38
C PHE A 140 -5.37 -1.38 -12.97
N PRO A 141 -5.11 -1.03 -14.25
CA PRO A 141 -5.60 0.23 -14.82
C PRO A 141 -7.12 0.32 -14.97
N ASP A 142 -7.82 -0.80 -14.87
CA ASP A 142 -9.29 -0.82 -14.98
C ASP A 142 -9.96 -0.50 -13.62
N TYR A 143 -9.23 -0.67 -12.51
CA TYR A 143 -9.74 -0.48 -11.16
C TYR A 143 -9.13 0.72 -10.43
N PHE A 144 -7.89 1.10 -10.75
CA PHE A 144 -7.17 2.15 -10.04
C PHE A 144 -6.75 3.27 -10.99
N THR A 145 -7.63 4.25 -11.16
CA THR A 145 -7.40 5.42 -12.02
C THR A 145 -7.33 6.71 -11.19
N ALA A 146 -6.68 7.74 -11.73
CA ALA A 146 -6.63 9.05 -11.09
C ALA A 146 -8.03 9.70 -11.03
N GLU A 147 -8.83 9.52 -12.08
CA GLU A 147 -10.18 10.09 -12.16
C GLU A 147 -11.09 9.55 -11.05
N ARG A 148 -10.94 8.29 -10.69
CA ARG A 148 -11.68 7.66 -9.62
C ARG A 148 -11.45 8.35 -8.28
N GLN A 149 -10.20 8.65 -7.96
CA GLN A 149 -9.85 9.32 -6.72
C GLN A 149 -10.16 10.84 -6.75
N GLY A 150 -10.27 11.42 -7.93
CA GLY A 150 -10.62 12.83 -8.13
C GLY A 150 -9.50 13.80 -7.72
N GLU A 151 -9.90 15.00 -7.29
CA GLU A 151 -8.97 16.10 -7.02
C GLU A 151 -7.92 15.79 -5.94
N VAL A 152 -8.19 14.85 -5.04
CA VAL A 152 -7.24 14.52 -3.97
C VAL A 152 -5.94 13.91 -4.50
N ILE A 153 -5.98 13.20 -5.62
CA ILE A 153 -4.79 12.67 -6.29
C ILE A 153 -4.33 13.55 -7.45
N LEU A 154 -5.30 14.08 -8.25
CA LEU A 154 -4.98 14.83 -9.47
C LEU A 154 -4.10 16.05 -9.20
N LYS A 155 -4.28 16.74 -8.08
CA LYS A 155 -3.45 17.88 -7.69
C LYS A 155 -1.98 17.52 -7.41
N HIS A 156 -1.69 16.24 -7.17
CA HIS A 156 -0.35 15.73 -6.88
C HIS A 156 0.29 15.04 -8.07
N LEU A 157 -0.49 14.49 -9.00
CA LEU A 157 0.01 13.78 -10.18
C LEU A 157 0.77 14.73 -11.10
N VAL A 158 2.06 14.47 -11.33
CA VAL A 158 2.94 15.35 -12.11
C VAL A 158 3.52 14.71 -13.35
N ALA A 159 3.55 13.37 -13.42
CA ALA A 159 4.02 12.61 -14.57
C ALA A 159 3.53 11.17 -14.52
N GLU A 160 3.38 10.56 -15.69
CA GLU A 160 3.06 9.14 -15.88
C GLU A 160 3.93 8.56 -16.99
N TYR A 161 4.20 7.28 -16.90
CA TYR A 161 4.82 6.49 -17.95
C TYR A 161 3.92 5.30 -18.29
N PRO A 162 3.67 5.00 -19.57
CA PRO A 162 2.80 3.90 -19.96
C PRO A 162 3.21 2.58 -19.31
N ASN A 163 2.23 1.77 -18.96
CA ASN A 163 2.49 0.43 -18.52
C ASN A 163 3.00 -0.46 -19.68
N ARG A 164 3.29 -1.73 -19.41
CA ARG A 164 3.84 -2.67 -20.40
C ARG A 164 2.91 -2.94 -21.58
N GLU A 165 1.61 -2.75 -21.40
CA GLU A 165 0.61 -2.85 -22.49
C GLU A 165 0.47 -1.53 -23.26
N GLY A 166 1.25 -0.50 -22.95
CA GLY A 166 1.21 0.82 -23.57
C GLY A 166 0.00 1.67 -23.13
N ARG A 167 -0.66 1.30 -22.04
CA ARG A 167 -1.81 2.03 -21.47
C ARG A 167 -1.32 3.10 -20.50
N ALA A 168 -2.00 4.27 -20.49
CA ALA A 168 -1.86 5.21 -19.38
C ALA A 168 -2.32 4.54 -18.08
N SER A 169 -1.49 4.62 -17.05
CA SER A 169 -1.71 3.90 -15.80
C SER A 169 -0.94 4.52 -14.66
N LEU A 170 -1.47 4.41 -13.45
CA LEU A 170 -0.77 4.81 -12.23
C LEU A 170 0.26 3.77 -11.75
N GLU A 171 0.49 2.70 -12.52
CA GLU A 171 1.56 1.73 -12.23
C GLU A 171 2.93 2.39 -12.20
N ASN A 172 3.19 3.29 -13.18
CA ASN A 172 4.41 4.09 -13.28
C ASN A 172 4.00 5.56 -13.25
N ALA A 173 3.88 6.14 -12.09
CA ALA A 173 3.43 7.51 -11.92
C ALA A 173 4.27 8.27 -10.88
N ALA A 174 4.24 9.59 -10.95
CA ALA A 174 4.96 10.46 -10.04
C ALA A 174 4.03 11.52 -9.44
N PHE A 175 4.14 11.71 -8.14
CA PHE A 175 3.27 12.57 -7.34
C PHE A 175 4.11 13.54 -6.51
N GLU A 176 3.82 14.84 -6.63
CA GLU A 176 4.52 15.88 -5.88
C GLU A 176 3.72 16.28 -4.63
N PHE A 177 4.36 16.23 -3.47
CA PHE A 177 3.81 16.68 -2.20
C PHE A 177 4.64 17.84 -1.64
N SER A 178 3.95 18.84 -1.11
CA SER A 178 4.56 19.94 -0.37
C SER A 178 4.06 19.87 1.06
N LEU A 179 4.96 19.51 1.98
CA LEU A 179 4.66 19.41 3.40
C LEU A 179 5.31 20.58 4.12
N ASP A 180 4.59 21.19 5.08
CA ASP A 180 5.07 22.35 5.82
C ASP A 180 6.37 22.02 6.57
N GLY A 181 7.37 22.89 6.42
CA GLY A 181 8.67 22.72 7.05
C GLY A 181 9.59 21.67 6.42
N TRP A 182 9.16 21.00 5.34
CA TRP A 182 9.94 19.98 4.62
C TRP A 182 10.35 20.46 3.22
N LYS A 183 11.38 19.83 2.67
CA LYS A 183 11.59 19.88 1.22
C LYS A 183 10.39 19.25 0.52
N LYS A 184 10.17 19.65 -0.72
CA LYS A 184 9.18 18.97 -1.55
C LYS A 184 9.52 17.49 -1.72
N ILE A 185 8.51 16.66 -1.68
CA ILE A 185 8.62 15.22 -1.82
C ILE A 185 8.07 14.83 -3.19
N LEU A 186 8.81 13.99 -3.91
CA LEU A 186 8.34 13.32 -5.11
C LEU A 186 8.19 11.83 -4.79
N ILE A 187 6.97 11.30 -4.88
CA ILE A 187 6.71 9.87 -4.72
C ILE A 187 6.55 9.27 -6.11
N ILE A 188 7.30 8.21 -6.39
CA ILE A 188 7.23 7.47 -7.66
C ILE A 188 6.70 6.08 -7.37
N THR A 189 5.60 5.71 -8.01
CA THR A 189 5.11 4.33 -8.08
C THR A 189 5.76 3.60 -9.24
N SER A 190 5.90 2.30 -9.13
CA SER A 190 6.55 1.48 -10.14
C SER A 190 5.82 0.16 -10.34
N GLU A 191 5.70 -0.27 -11.58
CA GLU A 191 5.25 -1.60 -11.97
C GLU A 191 6.13 -2.70 -11.34
N PHE A 192 5.62 -3.92 -11.22
CA PHE A 192 6.42 -5.06 -10.76
C PHE A 192 7.55 -5.38 -11.74
N ALA A 193 8.77 -5.58 -11.21
CA ALA A 193 9.98 -5.78 -12.02
C ALA A 193 10.12 -4.75 -13.14
N PRO A 194 10.24 -3.44 -12.83
CA PRO A 194 10.08 -2.37 -13.80
C PRO A 194 10.93 -2.56 -15.05
N SER A 195 10.37 -2.19 -16.19
CA SER A 195 11.07 -2.20 -17.47
C SER A 195 12.22 -1.20 -17.51
N ASP A 196 13.21 -1.43 -18.37
CA ASP A 196 14.30 -0.47 -18.59
C ASP A 196 13.78 0.91 -18.98
N GLY A 197 12.67 0.96 -19.72
CA GLY A 197 12.01 2.22 -20.08
C GLY A 197 11.45 2.95 -18.88
N ALA A 198 10.74 2.26 -17.99
CA ALA A 198 10.21 2.83 -16.75
C ALA A 198 11.34 3.30 -15.81
N VAL A 199 12.41 2.51 -15.70
CA VAL A 199 13.60 2.86 -14.90
C VAL A 199 14.28 4.13 -15.43
N GLU A 200 14.49 4.24 -16.74
CA GLU A 200 15.14 5.43 -17.33
C GLU A 200 14.22 6.66 -17.28
N TRP A 201 12.91 6.47 -17.43
CA TRP A 201 11.92 7.54 -17.20
C TRP A 201 12.01 8.07 -15.77
N ALA A 202 11.95 7.19 -14.77
CA ALA A 202 12.02 7.59 -13.37
C ALA A 202 13.34 8.30 -13.06
N LYS A 203 14.46 7.78 -13.56
CA LYS A 203 15.78 8.38 -13.40
C LYS A 203 15.82 9.79 -14.00
N SER A 204 15.37 9.93 -15.26
CA SER A 204 15.36 11.22 -15.97
C SER A 204 14.47 12.25 -15.25
N LEU A 205 13.34 11.80 -14.70
CA LEU A 205 12.45 12.65 -13.93
C LEU A 205 13.13 13.17 -12.66
N CYS A 206 13.72 12.26 -11.87
CA CYS A 206 14.37 12.60 -10.60
C CYS A 206 15.49 13.62 -10.73
N ILE A 207 16.31 13.52 -11.79
CA ILE A 207 17.45 14.41 -12.02
C ILE A 207 17.11 15.67 -12.82
N SER A 208 15.85 15.80 -13.27
CA SER A 208 15.40 16.98 -14.02
C SER A 208 15.53 18.26 -13.20
N GLU A 209 15.65 19.41 -13.86
CA GLU A 209 15.73 20.72 -13.20
C GLU A 209 14.55 20.98 -12.24
N LYS A 210 13.37 20.40 -12.53
CA LYS A 210 12.18 20.54 -11.71
C LYS A 210 12.29 19.77 -10.40
N PHE A 211 12.87 18.56 -10.42
CA PHE A 211 12.77 17.62 -9.29
C PHE A 211 14.12 17.28 -8.61
N LYS A 212 15.26 17.74 -9.14
CA LYS A 212 16.59 17.43 -8.61
C LYS A 212 16.81 17.77 -7.13
N ASP A 213 16.05 18.73 -6.61
CA ASP A 213 16.14 19.20 -5.22
C ASP A 213 15.04 18.60 -4.30
N HIS A 214 14.17 17.75 -4.85
CA HIS A 214 13.14 17.05 -4.07
C HIS A 214 13.76 15.88 -3.31
N ILE A 215 13.13 15.52 -2.19
CA ILE A 215 13.31 14.20 -1.59
C ILE A 215 12.46 13.22 -2.39
N VAL A 216 13.07 12.20 -2.97
CA VAL A 216 12.34 11.19 -3.74
C VAL A 216 12.12 9.95 -2.90
N ILE A 217 10.87 9.52 -2.82
CA ILE A 217 10.43 8.23 -2.30
C ILE A 217 10.07 7.38 -3.51
N TYR A 218 10.72 6.24 -3.67
CA TYR A 218 10.44 5.31 -4.75
C TYR A 218 9.72 4.08 -4.19
N MET A 219 8.56 3.78 -4.74
CA MET A 219 7.78 2.61 -4.37
C MET A 219 7.90 1.54 -5.45
N THR A 220 8.17 0.33 -5.03
CA THR A 220 8.17 -0.87 -5.89
C THR A 220 7.71 -2.05 -5.06
N HIS A 221 7.11 -3.06 -5.68
CA HIS A 221 6.65 -4.21 -4.91
C HIS A 221 7.81 -5.03 -4.34
N SER A 222 8.84 -5.27 -5.15
CA SER A 222 9.96 -6.15 -4.78
C SER A 222 11.30 -5.43 -4.93
N TYR A 223 12.06 -5.37 -3.84
CA TYR A 223 13.41 -4.80 -3.84
C TYR A 223 14.34 -5.48 -2.82
N MET A 224 13.90 -5.56 -1.59
CA MET A 224 14.65 -6.21 -0.51
C MET A 224 13.88 -7.41 0.04
N ARG A 225 14.58 -8.35 0.61
CA ARG A 225 13.99 -9.46 1.36
C ARG A 225 14.49 -9.45 2.79
N CYS A 226 13.62 -9.79 3.72
CA CYS A 226 14.01 -10.15 5.07
C CYS A 226 14.26 -11.66 5.13
N HIS A 227 15.45 -12.04 5.56
CA HIS A 227 15.76 -13.42 5.91
C HIS A 227 16.41 -13.41 7.29
N LYS A 228 15.66 -13.83 8.31
CA LYS A 228 16.14 -13.85 9.72
C LYS A 228 16.71 -12.49 10.17
N CYS A 229 16.03 -11.42 9.82
CA CYS A 229 16.47 -10.04 10.08
C CYS A 229 17.77 -9.64 9.37
N ASP A 230 18.17 -10.38 8.32
CA ASP A 230 19.28 -10.04 7.45
C ASP A 230 18.69 -9.48 6.15
N ASN A 231 18.57 -8.15 6.08
CA ASN A 231 18.01 -7.47 4.93
C ASN A 231 19.01 -7.49 3.78
N SER A 232 18.61 -8.01 2.65
CA SER A 232 19.43 -8.05 1.45
C SER A 232 18.66 -7.66 0.21
N ILE A 233 19.34 -6.95 -0.70
CA ILE A 233 18.77 -6.64 -2.02
C ILE A 233 18.54 -7.95 -2.77
N ILE A 234 17.41 -8.06 -3.46
CA ILE A 234 17.03 -9.24 -4.22
C ILE A 234 17.85 -9.28 -5.51
N PRO A 235 18.68 -10.33 -5.73
CA PRO A 235 19.49 -10.41 -6.93
C PRO A 235 18.64 -10.67 -8.17
N GLN A 236 17.68 -11.58 -8.07
CA GLN A 236 16.81 -12.00 -9.17
C GLN A 236 15.54 -12.62 -8.62
N GLU A 237 14.41 -12.22 -9.14
CA GLU A 237 13.15 -12.87 -8.86
C GLU A 237 12.94 -14.08 -9.78
N ARG A 238 12.13 -15.06 -9.31
CA ARG A 238 11.90 -16.32 -10.04
C ARG A 238 10.69 -16.30 -10.99
N TYR A 239 9.94 -15.22 -11.01
CA TYR A 239 8.72 -15.10 -11.81
C TYR A 239 9.04 -14.97 -13.29
N PRO A 240 8.24 -15.56 -14.21
CA PRO A 240 8.50 -15.50 -15.65
C PRO A 240 8.70 -14.08 -16.19
N LEU A 241 7.90 -13.13 -15.72
CA LEU A 241 8.01 -11.72 -16.11
C LEU A 241 9.39 -11.15 -15.80
N THR A 242 9.96 -11.48 -14.64
CA THR A 242 11.28 -10.97 -14.22
C THR A 242 12.44 -11.57 -14.99
N GLN A 243 12.23 -12.70 -15.68
CA GLN A 243 13.25 -13.37 -16.50
C GLN A 243 13.35 -12.79 -17.91
N LYS A 244 12.42 -11.91 -18.31
CA LYS A 244 12.47 -11.25 -19.61
C LYS A 244 13.59 -10.20 -19.62
N GLU A 245 14.28 -10.12 -20.75
CA GLU A 245 15.30 -9.08 -20.95
C GLU A 245 14.68 -7.69 -20.82
N GLY A 246 15.41 -6.78 -20.17
CA GLY A 246 14.94 -5.41 -19.95
C GLY A 246 14.04 -5.24 -18.74
N ASN A 247 13.77 -6.29 -17.95
CA ASN A 247 13.09 -6.20 -16.68
C ASN A 247 14.07 -6.21 -15.51
N ASN A 248 13.72 -5.54 -14.43
CA ASN A 248 14.66 -5.23 -13.36
C ASN A 248 14.19 -5.78 -12.01
N SER A 249 14.99 -6.64 -11.40
CA SER A 249 14.90 -7.02 -9.99
C SER A 249 15.73 -6.07 -9.12
N GLY A 250 15.79 -6.30 -7.81
CA GLY A 250 16.41 -5.39 -6.87
C GLY A 250 17.84 -4.97 -7.20
N GLU A 251 18.73 -5.92 -7.54
CA GLU A 251 20.12 -5.59 -7.88
C GLU A 251 20.24 -4.73 -9.15
N GLN A 252 19.40 -4.99 -10.16
CA GLN A 252 19.38 -4.17 -11.36
C GLN A 252 18.82 -2.76 -11.07
N LEU A 253 17.79 -2.65 -10.22
CA LEU A 253 17.28 -1.36 -9.76
C LEU A 253 18.35 -0.58 -9.01
N TRP A 254 19.09 -1.24 -8.12
CA TRP A 254 20.22 -0.60 -7.46
C TRP A 254 21.25 -0.10 -8.46
N ALA A 255 21.71 -0.97 -9.37
CA ALA A 255 22.77 -0.65 -10.32
C ALA A 255 22.37 0.43 -11.35
N LYS A 256 21.12 0.42 -11.83
CA LYS A 256 20.65 1.31 -12.90
C LYS A 256 20.06 2.62 -12.37
N LEU A 257 19.41 2.60 -11.20
CA LEU A 257 18.64 3.72 -10.67
C LEU A 257 19.17 4.22 -9.32
N PHE A 258 19.00 3.43 -8.26
CA PHE A 258 19.17 3.94 -6.89
C PHE A 258 20.60 4.38 -6.58
N SER A 259 21.60 3.63 -7.08
CA SER A 259 22.99 4.01 -6.94
C SER A 259 23.42 5.22 -7.80
N LYS A 260 22.59 5.71 -8.70
CA LYS A 260 22.91 6.79 -9.65
C LYS A 260 22.16 8.08 -9.36
N VAL A 261 21.08 8.02 -8.63
CA VAL A 261 20.16 9.13 -8.40
C VAL A 261 20.22 9.58 -6.94
N PRO A 262 20.95 10.66 -6.64
CA PRO A 262 21.26 11.04 -5.26
C PRO A 262 20.09 11.55 -4.45
N ASN A 263 19.03 12.00 -5.07
CA ASN A 263 17.85 12.51 -4.39
C ASN A 263 16.77 11.43 -4.12
N ILE A 264 16.94 10.20 -4.59
CA ILE A 264 16.17 9.05 -4.08
C ILE A 264 16.71 8.75 -2.68
N ARG A 265 15.88 9.03 -1.65
CA ARG A 265 16.27 8.92 -0.24
C ARG A 265 15.59 7.75 0.47
N LEU A 266 14.50 7.25 -0.08
CA LEU A 266 13.72 6.17 0.49
C LEU A 266 13.20 5.28 -0.63
N VAL A 267 13.37 3.97 -0.49
CA VAL A 267 12.71 2.96 -1.31
C VAL A 267 11.77 2.18 -0.41
N ILE A 268 10.52 2.07 -0.81
CA ILE A 268 9.48 1.32 -0.09
C ILE A 268 9.13 0.09 -0.92
N CYS A 269 9.13 -1.08 -0.30
CA CYS A 269 8.74 -2.33 -0.94
C CYS A 269 7.96 -3.25 0.03
N GLY A 270 7.26 -4.24 -0.53
CA GLY A 270 6.56 -5.32 0.15
C GLY A 270 7.10 -6.69 -0.27
N HIS A 271 6.22 -7.62 -0.65
CA HIS A 271 6.50 -8.91 -1.26
C HIS A 271 7.06 -10.00 -0.33
N HIS A 272 8.12 -9.71 0.40
CA HIS A 272 8.76 -10.70 1.25
C HIS A 272 8.33 -10.53 2.71
N ALA A 273 7.42 -11.40 3.15
CA ALA A 273 7.12 -11.57 4.57
C ALA A 273 7.95 -12.73 5.14
N HIS A 274 8.49 -12.57 6.33
CA HIS A 274 9.08 -13.67 7.08
C HIS A 274 8.01 -14.32 7.95
N ALA A 275 7.91 -15.65 7.92
CA ALA A 275 7.14 -16.37 8.93
C ALA A 275 7.71 -16.06 10.31
N GLY A 276 6.86 -15.59 11.24
CA GLY A 276 7.30 -15.16 12.56
C GLY A 276 8.09 -16.24 13.29
N GLU A 277 9.15 -15.84 13.97
CA GLU A 277 9.91 -16.69 14.89
C GLU A 277 9.45 -16.43 16.33
N ILE A 278 9.46 -17.46 17.16
CA ILE A 278 9.25 -17.28 18.59
C ILE A 278 10.61 -16.95 19.22
N ILE A 279 10.78 -15.68 19.61
CA ILE A 279 11.96 -15.20 20.31
C ILE A 279 11.55 -14.89 21.76
N ASP A 280 12.21 -15.51 22.73
CA ASP A 280 11.90 -15.33 24.15
C ASP A 280 10.43 -15.56 24.52
N GLY A 281 9.78 -16.53 23.86
CA GLY A 281 8.37 -16.87 24.09
C GLY A 281 7.37 -15.90 23.47
N LYS A 282 7.82 -14.95 22.66
CA LYS A 282 7.00 -14.01 21.91
C LYS A 282 7.10 -14.30 20.41
N MET A 283 5.97 -14.30 19.73
CA MET A 283 5.96 -14.37 18.27
C MET A 283 6.41 -13.02 17.72
N VAL A 284 7.56 -13.00 17.07
CA VAL A 284 8.05 -11.84 16.31
C VAL A 284 7.76 -12.11 14.84
N VAL A 285 6.88 -11.34 14.28
CA VAL A 285 6.60 -11.33 12.82
C VAL A 285 7.36 -10.13 12.26
N CYS A 286 8.40 -10.39 11.49
CA CYS A 286 9.03 -9.35 10.70
C CYS A 286 8.26 -9.22 9.38
N ASP A 287 7.31 -8.33 9.33
CA ASP A 287 6.83 -7.82 8.05
C ASP A 287 7.81 -6.72 7.63
N THR A 288 8.60 -6.99 6.63
CA THR A 288 9.53 -5.98 6.15
C THR A 288 8.82 -5.06 5.18
N LEU A 289 8.33 -3.98 5.72
CA LEU A 289 8.25 -2.76 4.95
C LEU A 289 9.64 -2.15 4.99
N SER A 290 10.49 -2.55 4.10
CA SER A 290 11.80 -1.92 4.03
C SER A 290 11.87 -1.09 2.79
N SER A 291 12.28 -0.09 2.93
CA SER A 291 13.07 0.94 2.86
C SER A 291 14.31 1.11 2.32
N ILE A 292 15.15 1.48 1.78
CA ILE A 292 16.14 2.38 2.01
C ILE A 292 17.18 2.52 1.10
N CYS A 293 17.14 3.43 0.43
CA CYS A 293 18.27 3.84 -0.32
C CYS A 293 19.06 4.84 0.39
N GLU A 294 20.20 4.41 0.87
CA GLU A 294 21.14 5.35 1.15
C GLU A 294 22.12 5.57 0.15
N ASN A 295 22.36 6.73 -0.01
CA ASN A 295 23.31 7.16 -0.89
C ASN A 295 24.68 7.16 -0.30
N LYS A 296 25.46 6.14 -0.57
CA LYS A 296 26.79 6.33 -1.09
C LYS A 296 27.86 6.98 -0.25
N THR A 297 27.55 7.46 0.91
CA THR A 297 28.56 7.83 1.88
C THR A 297 28.44 6.86 3.04
N LEU A 298 29.55 6.55 3.70
CA LEU A 298 29.57 5.69 4.88
C LEU A 298 28.71 6.22 6.06
N GLU A 299 28.18 7.43 5.91
CA GLU A 299 27.32 8.10 6.87
C GLU A 299 25.84 7.86 6.59
N ASP A 300 25.51 7.43 5.37
CA ASP A 300 24.18 7.10 4.97
C ASP A 300 23.86 5.69 5.48
N ARG A 301 22.95 5.55 6.40
CA ARG A 301 22.57 4.29 7.00
C ARG A 301 21.17 3.90 6.60
N PHE A 302 20.99 2.60 6.47
CA PHE A 302 19.69 2.01 6.22
C PHE A 302 18.77 2.23 7.40
N PHE A 303 17.56 2.68 7.13
CA PHE A 303 16.48 2.68 8.08
C PHE A 303 15.56 1.52 7.74
N ASP A 304 15.58 0.51 8.56
CA ASP A 304 14.58 -0.53 8.48
C ASP A 304 13.37 -0.06 9.28
N ILE A 305 12.22 0.00 8.63
CA ILE A 305 10.98 0.17 9.34
C ILE A 305 10.50 -1.23 9.71
N TYR A 306 10.70 -1.60 10.96
CA TYR A 306 10.13 -2.82 11.49
C TYR A 306 8.73 -2.54 12.01
N LEU A 307 7.74 -3.23 11.48
CA LEU A 307 6.46 -3.34 12.14
C LEU A 307 6.58 -4.46 13.17
N ASP A 308 6.71 -4.08 14.43
CA ASP A 308 6.75 -5.01 15.54
C ASP A 308 5.32 -5.44 15.91
N TYR A 309 4.89 -6.60 15.44
CA TYR A 309 3.64 -7.23 15.85
C TYR A 309 3.81 -8.01 17.16
N THR A 310 4.50 -7.45 18.13
CA THR A 310 4.62 -8.11 19.43
C THR A 310 3.29 -8.12 20.18
N ASN A 311 2.88 -9.30 20.60
CA ASN A 311 1.77 -9.58 21.53
C ASN A 311 0.33 -9.57 21.00
N GLY A 312 0.07 -9.76 19.71
CA GLY A 312 -1.31 -9.89 19.22
C GLY A 312 -2.18 -8.65 19.40
N ASN A 313 -1.63 -7.55 19.82
CA ASN A 313 -2.24 -6.24 19.78
C ASN A 313 -1.88 -5.67 18.42
N GLY A 314 -2.80 -5.73 17.48
CA GLY A 314 -2.61 -5.18 16.15
C GLY A 314 -2.08 -3.77 16.24
N GLY A 315 -0.95 -3.56 15.54
CA GLY A 315 -0.26 -2.31 15.31
C GLY A 315 -0.59 -1.15 16.23
N GLU A 316 0.25 -0.90 17.21
CA GLU A 316 0.42 0.47 17.69
C GLU A 316 1.37 1.16 16.70
N VAL A 317 0.79 2.06 15.91
CA VAL A 317 1.52 3.03 15.10
C VAL A 317 1.96 4.16 15.99
#